data_ed1a969349b3cfc9610a36f00e19b852
#
_entry.id   ed1a969349b3cfc9610a36f00e19b852
#
_cell.length_a   1.000
_cell.length_b   1.000
_cell.length_c   1.000
_cell.angle_alpha   90.00
_cell.angle_beta   90.00
_cell.angle_gamma   90.00
#
_symmetry.space_group_name_H-M   'P 1'
#
loop_
_entity.id
_entity.type
_entity.pdbx_description
1 polymer ?
#
loop_
_entity_poly.entity_id
_entity_poly.type
_entity_poly.pdbx_seq_one_letter_code
_entity_poly.pdbx_strand_id
1 'polypeptide(L)'
;MKLEHQVANYDLCRELKALEVKQESIFYWAQPAEPGSDWTLTQDSEIGHFSAFTVGELGEMTKGLDGEAPTYSDHSWWWHKGSTLVAEKTEADARAARLIHYIKKMLPNNNVEKK
;
A
#
# COMPACT_ATOMS: atom_id res chain seq x y z
N MET A 1 2.59 -18.55 4.59
CA MET A 1 2.89 -17.11 4.54
C MET A 1 2.25 -16.41 5.74
N LYS A 2 3.00 -15.55 6.38
CA LYS A 2 2.45 -14.79 7.50
C LYS A 2 1.44 -13.76 7.00
N LEU A 3 0.42 -13.49 7.81
CA LEU A 3 -0.61 -12.53 7.45
C LEU A 3 -0.02 -11.15 7.14
N GLU A 4 0.98 -10.74 7.91
CA GLU A 4 1.65 -9.46 7.69
C GLU A 4 2.28 -9.33 6.30
N HIS A 5 2.56 -10.46 5.65
CA HIS A 5 3.13 -10.45 4.31
C HIS A 5 2.05 -10.44 3.23
N GLN A 6 0.80 -10.64 3.61
CA GLN A 6 -0.32 -10.62 2.68
C GLN A 6 -0.98 -9.26 2.56
N VAL A 7 -0.60 -8.33 3.44
CA VAL A 7 -1.09 -6.96 3.40
C VAL A 7 0.09 -6.02 3.22
N ALA A 8 -0.19 -4.82 2.68
CA ALA A 8 0.84 -3.79 2.56
C ALA A 8 1.28 -3.35 3.95
N ASN A 9 2.55 -2.97 4.10
CA ASN A 9 3.06 -2.57 5.40
C ASN A 9 2.38 -1.28 5.89
N TYR A 10 2.53 -0.99 7.19
CA TYR A 10 1.78 0.11 7.78
C TYR A 10 2.18 1.47 7.22
N ASP A 11 3.44 1.66 6.84
CA ASP A 11 3.87 2.95 6.26
C ASP A 11 3.16 3.23 4.93
N LEU A 12 3.07 2.23 4.06
CA LEU A 12 2.39 2.37 2.78
C LEU A 12 0.89 2.56 2.98
N CYS A 13 0.30 1.82 3.92
CA CYS A 13 -1.13 1.95 4.19
C CYS A 13 -1.46 3.30 4.80
N ARG A 14 -0.58 3.83 5.65
CA ARG A 14 -0.76 5.16 6.21
C ARG A 14 -0.70 6.22 5.11
N GLU A 15 0.20 6.04 4.16
CA GLU A 15 0.29 6.98 3.03
C GLU A 15 -0.96 6.92 2.16
N LEU A 16 -1.51 5.73 1.94
CA LEU A 16 -2.75 5.57 1.19
C LEU A 16 -3.91 6.30 1.88
N LYS A 17 -3.96 6.23 3.21
CA LYS A 17 -4.97 6.98 3.95
C LYS A 17 -4.78 8.49 3.77
N ALA A 18 -3.53 8.95 3.82
CA ALA A 18 -3.23 10.37 3.63
C ALA A 18 -3.62 10.85 2.24
N LEU A 19 -3.59 9.96 1.25
CA LEU A 19 -4.01 10.25 -0.12
C LEU A 19 -5.52 10.08 -0.31
N GLU A 20 -6.24 9.85 0.78
CA GLU A 20 -7.71 9.76 0.81
C GLU A 20 -8.27 8.53 0.09
N VAL A 21 -7.50 7.47 0.06
CA VAL A 21 -7.99 6.18 -0.43
C VAL A 21 -9.06 5.69 0.55
N LYS A 22 -10.18 5.19 0.02
CA LYS A 22 -11.28 4.73 0.84
C LYS A 22 -10.83 3.66 1.81
N GLN A 23 -11.17 3.82 3.08
CA GLN A 23 -10.69 2.94 4.14
C GLN A 23 -11.68 1.80 4.41
N GLU A 24 -11.85 0.94 3.41
CA GLU A 24 -12.67 -0.27 3.52
C GLU A 24 -11.81 -1.46 3.13
N SER A 25 -11.61 -2.38 4.06
CA SER A 25 -10.76 -3.53 3.83
C SER A 25 -11.10 -4.65 4.82
N ILE A 26 -10.52 -5.82 4.59
CA ILE A 26 -10.73 -6.96 5.49
C ILE A 26 -9.98 -6.74 6.79
N PHE A 27 -8.78 -6.15 6.70
CA PHE A 27 -7.91 -5.94 7.85
C PHE A 27 -7.59 -4.48 8.03
N TYR A 28 -7.21 -4.12 9.25
CA TYR A 28 -6.80 -2.76 9.61
C TYR A 28 -5.54 -2.82 10.45
N TRP A 29 -4.69 -1.81 10.32
CA TRP A 29 -3.53 -1.65 11.19
C TRP A 29 -3.97 -0.93 12.47
N ALA A 30 -3.65 -1.52 13.59
CA ALA A 30 -4.01 -0.98 14.91
C ALA A 30 -2.75 -0.62 15.68
N GLN A 31 -2.79 0.53 16.32
CA GLN A 31 -1.67 1.01 17.13
C GLN A 31 -1.52 0.12 18.36
N PRO A 32 -0.27 -0.21 18.75
CA PRO A 32 -0.07 -1.04 19.94
C PRO A 32 -0.49 -0.31 21.22
N ALA A 33 -0.96 -1.09 22.19
CA ALA A 33 -1.36 -0.55 23.49
C ALA A 33 -0.16 -0.04 24.29
N GLU A 34 1.00 -0.65 24.08
CA GLU A 34 2.21 -0.27 24.78
C GLU A 34 3.20 0.43 23.86
N PRO A 35 3.82 1.54 24.33
CA PRO A 35 4.81 2.23 23.51
C PRO A 35 5.97 1.29 23.15
N GLY A 36 6.42 1.38 21.91
CA GLY A 36 7.52 0.55 21.44
C GLY A 36 7.12 -0.80 20.88
N SER A 37 5.86 -1.18 21.03
CA SER A 37 5.37 -2.42 20.41
C SER A 37 5.00 -2.19 18.96
N ASP A 38 5.01 -3.25 18.18
CA ASP A 38 4.69 -3.16 16.76
C ASP A 38 3.21 -2.97 16.52
N TRP A 39 2.88 -2.35 15.40
CA TRP A 39 1.50 -2.27 14.93
C TRP A 39 0.99 -3.67 14.63
N THR A 40 -0.27 -3.92 14.91
CA THR A 40 -0.87 -5.23 14.73
C THR A 40 -2.05 -5.15 13.78
N LEU A 41 -2.44 -6.32 13.25
CA LEU A 41 -3.58 -6.41 12.34
C LEU A 41 -4.83 -6.80 13.10
N THR A 42 -5.95 -6.17 12.75
CA THR A 42 -7.25 -6.47 13.32
C THR A 42 -8.30 -6.43 12.22
N GLN A 43 -9.39 -7.15 12.43
CA GLN A 43 -10.55 -7.07 11.52
C GLN A 43 -11.59 -6.07 12.02
N ASP A 44 -11.34 -5.48 13.18
CA ASP A 44 -12.28 -4.54 13.80
C ASP A 44 -11.96 -3.11 13.36
N SER A 45 -12.84 -2.54 12.53
CA SER A 45 -12.64 -1.20 12.01
C SER A 45 -12.72 -0.11 13.07
N GLU A 46 -13.33 -0.40 14.21
CA GLU A 46 -13.43 0.58 15.30
C GLU A 46 -12.11 0.68 16.07
N ILE A 47 -11.34 -0.41 16.12
CA ILE A 47 -10.04 -0.43 16.79
C ILE A 47 -8.93 0.01 15.82
N GLY A 48 -9.10 -0.29 14.54
CA GLY A 48 -8.08 0.01 13.54
C GLY A 48 -7.96 1.48 13.24
N HIS A 49 -6.75 1.91 12.91
CA HIS A 49 -6.46 3.31 12.57
C HIS A 49 -6.51 3.56 11.07
N PHE A 50 -6.12 2.59 10.27
CA PHE A 50 -6.21 2.71 8.81
C PHE A 50 -6.20 1.31 8.19
N SER A 51 -6.75 1.23 6.98
CA SER A 51 -6.88 -0.05 6.27
C SER A 51 -5.54 -0.69 5.98
N ALA A 52 -5.48 -2.01 6.23
CA ALA A 52 -4.33 -2.84 5.86
C ALA A 52 -4.75 -3.63 4.62
N PHE A 53 -4.48 -3.08 3.45
CA PHE A 53 -4.97 -3.64 2.20
C PHE A 53 -4.24 -4.92 1.82
N THR A 54 -5.01 -5.95 1.47
CA THR A 54 -4.46 -7.22 1.01
C THR A 54 -4.05 -7.14 -0.46
N VAL A 55 -3.28 -8.15 -0.90
CA VAL A 55 -2.89 -8.27 -2.31
C VAL A 55 -4.12 -8.24 -3.21
N GLY A 56 -5.18 -8.97 -2.82
CA GLY A 56 -6.41 -9.02 -3.62
C GLY A 56 -7.09 -7.67 -3.72
N GLU A 57 -7.20 -6.97 -2.59
CA GLU A 57 -7.81 -5.65 -2.59
C GLU A 57 -7.02 -4.66 -3.43
N LEU A 58 -5.69 -4.68 -3.28
CA LEU A 58 -4.83 -3.81 -4.07
C LEU A 58 -4.88 -4.14 -5.55
N GLY A 59 -5.00 -5.43 -5.87
CA GLY A 59 -5.16 -5.86 -7.25
C GLY A 59 -6.40 -5.26 -7.89
N GLU A 60 -7.51 -5.23 -7.15
CA GLU A 60 -8.74 -4.62 -7.66
C GLU A 60 -8.59 -3.12 -7.84
N MET A 61 -7.94 -2.44 -6.87
CA MET A 61 -7.75 -0.99 -6.95
C MET A 61 -6.84 -0.58 -8.09
N THR A 62 -5.89 -1.43 -8.47
CA THR A 62 -4.94 -1.12 -9.54
C THR A 62 -5.37 -1.68 -10.89
N LYS A 63 -6.53 -2.30 -10.95
CA LYS A 63 -7.08 -2.84 -12.18
C LYS A 63 -7.29 -1.72 -13.19
N GLY A 64 -6.75 -1.89 -14.37
CA GLY A 64 -6.88 -0.87 -15.40
C GLY A 64 -5.82 0.20 -15.40
N LEU A 65 -4.88 0.17 -14.45
CA LEU A 65 -3.76 1.10 -14.51
C LEU A 65 -2.82 0.72 -15.65
N ASP A 66 -2.23 1.73 -16.27
CA ASP A 66 -1.26 1.52 -17.33
C ASP A 66 -0.02 0.82 -16.79
N GLY A 67 0.60 0.02 -17.66
CA GLY A 67 1.83 -0.65 -17.32
C GLY A 67 1.59 -2.04 -16.75
N GLU A 68 2.68 -2.70 -16.45
CA GLU A 68 2.63 -4.08 -15.99
C GLU A 68 2.42 -4.18 -14.50
N ALA A 69 1.69 -5.22 -14.08
CA ALA A 69 1.57 -5.55 -12.68
C ALA A 69 2.95 -5.91 -12.12
N PRO A 70 3.14 -5.83 -10.80
CA PRO A 70 4.41 -6.23 -10.20
C PRO A 70 4.75 -7.69 -10.51
N THR A 71 6.03 -7.97 -10.67
CA THR A 71 6.52 -9.32 -10.95
C THR A 71 7.54 -9.74 -9.90
N TYR A 72 7.66 -11.04 -9.70
CA TYR A 72 8.59 -11.60 -8.72
C TYR A 72 9.83 -12.16 -9.40
N SER A 73 11.01 -11.75 -8.91
CA SER A 73 12.28 -12.23 -9.44
C SER A 73 13.37 -11.91 -8.41
N ASP A 74 14.37 -12.81 -8.30
CA ASP A 74 15.52 -12.59 -7.42
C ASP A 74 15.11 -12.21 -5.98
N HIS A 75 14.16 -12.96 -5.44
CA HIS A 75 13.69 -12.80 -4.06
C HIS A 75 13.04 -11.46 -3.76
N SER A 76 12.61 -10.72 -4.79
CA SER A 76 11.94 -9.43 -4.63
C SER A 76 10.77 -9.31 -5.56
N TRP A 77 9.84 -8.43 -5.21
CA TRP A 77 8.74 -8.04 -6.07
C TRP A 77 9.09 -6.71 -6.71
N TRP A 78 9.06 -6.66 -8.04
CA TRP A 78 9.50 -5.50 -8.80
C TRP A 78 8.33 -4.80 -9.45
N TRP A 79 8.34 -3.47 -9.41
CA TRP A 79 7.33 -2.68 -10.11
C TRP A 79 8.02 -1.51 -10.80
N HIS A 80 7.38 -0.99 -11.85
CA HIS A 80 7.95 0.10 -12.63
C HIS A 80 7.45 1.44 -12.12
N LYS A 81 8.40 2.30 -11.73
CA LYS A 81 8.12 3.68 -11.36
C LYS A 81 8.64 4.52 -12.53
N GLY A 82 7.76 4.75 -13.51
CA GLY A 82 8.20 5.31 -14.79
C GLY A 82 9.15 4.34 -15.47
N SER A 83 10.36 4.78 -15.74
CA SER A 83 11.38 3.92 -16.35
C SER A 83 12.27 3.23 -15.32
N THR A 84 12.06 3.52 -14.05
CA THR A 84 12.87 2.95 -12.98
C THR A 84 12.19 1.70 -12.41
N LEU A 85 13.00 0.68 -12.16
CA LEU A 85 12.50 -0.55 -11.56
C LEU A 85 12.75 -0.50 -10.05
N VAL A 86 11.70 -0.72 -9.27
CA VAL A 86 11.76 -0.63 -7.81
C VAL A 86 11.45 -1.97 -7.19
N ALA A 87 12.24 -2.37 -6.19
CA ALA A 87 12.08 -3.65 -5.50
C ALA A 87 11.35 -3.47 -4.17
N GLU A 88 10.45 -4.41 -3.87
CA GLU A 88 9.75 -4.47 -2.59
C GLU A 88 9.85 -5.89 -2.04
N LYS A 89 9.68 -6.04 -0.75
CA LYS A 89 9.79 -7.35 -0.10
C LYS A 89 8.61 -8.26 -0.37
N THR A 90 7.41 -7.71 -0.50
CA THR A 90 6.20 -8.50 -0.69
C THR A 90 5.40 -7.98 -1.87
N GLU A 91 4.53 -8.83 -2.39
CA GLU A 91 3.63 -8.44 -3.47
C GLU A 91 2.69 -7.32 -3.01
N ALA A 92 2.19 -7.40 -1.78
CA ALA A 92 1.30 -6.37 -1.25
C ALA A 92 2.00 -5.01 -1.22
N ASP A 93 3.26 -4.99 -0.78
CA ASP A 93 4.02 -3.74 -0.74
C ASP A 93 4.25 -3.18 -2.15
N ALA A 94 4.58 -4.05 -3.10
CA ALA A 94 4.80 -3.61 -4.48
C ALA A 94 3.54 -3.01 -5.09
N ARG A 95 2.40 -3.66 -4.87
CA ARG A 95 1.13 -3.17 -5.40
C ARG A 95 0.71 -1.86 -4.74
N ALA A 96 0.93 -1.73 -3.42
CA ALA A 96 0.61 -0.50 -2.70
C ALA A 96 1.50 0.66 -3.15
N ALA A 97 2.79 0.41 -3.27
CA ALA A 97 3.74 1.43 -3.71
C ALA A 97 3.41 1.92 -5.12
N ARG A 98 3.05 1.00 -6.01
CA ARG A 98 2.66 1.34 -7.37
C ARG A 98 1.39 2.18 -7.38
N LEU A 99 0.40 1.82 -6.56
CA LEU A 99 -0.84 2.58 -6.45
C LEU A 99 -0.57 3.99 -5.96
N ILE A 100 0.26 4.13 -4.93
CA ILE A 100 0.63 5.44 -4.39
C ILE A 100 1.26 6.31 -5.49
N HIS A 101 2.17 5.72 -6.25
CA HIS A 101 2.85 6.43 -7.33
C HIS A 101 1.83 6.96 -8.36
N TYR A 102 0.86 6.13 -8.75
CA TYR A 102 -0.14 6.55 -9.72
C TYR A 102 -1.07 7.62 -9.17
N ILE A 103 -1.47 7.50 -7.90
CA ILE A 103 -2.34 8.51 -7.29
C ILE A 103 -1.63 9.87 -7.26
N LYS A 104 -0.38 9.89 -6.83
CA LYS A 104 0.38 11.14 -6.77
C LYS A 104 0.57 11.76 -8.14
N LYS A 105 0.77 10.92 -9.14
CA LYS A 105 0.95 11.39 -10.50
C LYS A 105 -0.31 12.03 -11.07
N MET A 106 -1.48 11.58 -10.60
CA MET A 106 -2.76 12.09 -11.10
C MET A 106 -3.30 13.28 -10.32
N LEU A 107 -2.68 13.62 -9.21
CA LEU A 107 -3.14 14.78 -8.43
C LEU A 107 -2.80 16.08 -9.14
N PRO A 108 -3.79 16.93 -9.42
CA PRO A 108 -3.51 18.13 -10.19
C PRO A 108 -2.60 19.13 -9.49
N ASN A 109 -2.68 19.21 -8.15
CA ASN A 109 -1.84 20.15 -7.42
C ASN A 109 -0.43 19.66 -7.19
N ASN A 110 -0.08 18.49 -7.66
CA ASN A 110 1.30 18.03 -7.63
C ASN A 110 2.23 18.96 -8.37
N ASN A 111 1.69 19.70 -9.28
CA ASN A 111 2.47 20.54 -10.15
C ASN A 111 2.62 21.95 -9.67
N VAL A 112 2.01 22.21 -8.61
CA VAL A 112 1.92 23.58 -8.16
C VAL A 112 3.03 23.86 -7.20
N GLU A 113 3.08 23.45 -7.18
CA GLU A 113 3.62 23.52 -6.34
C GLU A 113 4.45 23.92 -6.06
N LYS A 114 4.22 23.87 -5.98
CA LYS A 114 4.69 23.93 -5.69
C LYS A 114 5.49 24.40 -5.66
N LYS A 115 5.37 24.77 -5.82
CA LYS A 115 5.83 25.06 -5.79
C LYS A 115 6.25 25.49 -5.63
#